data_c7e64766ef8f57b0f78812e49c2ebb40
#
_entry.id   c7e64766ef8f57b0f78812e49c2ebb40
#
_cell.length_a   1.000
_cell.length_b   1.000
_cell.length_c   1.000
_cell.angle_alpha   90.00
_cell.angle_beta   90.00
_cell.angle_gamma   90.00
#
_symmetry.space_group_name_H-M   'P 1'
#
loop_
_entity.id
_entity.type
_entity.pdbx_description
1 polymer ?
#
loop_
_entity_poly.entity_id
_entity_poly.type
_entity_poly.pdbx_seq_one_letter_code
_entity_poly.pdbx_strand_id
1 'polypeptide(L)'
;DRSPSRGLGDVYKRQIYKKEGDFAMEFYSNGRGKVLFSGYSHFITDEKGAYRGNMLVSNEEVEQWILRYIPLEAFVGIREYLQKVIEGIYGRHYSGPMGIDMMICPDQRGYPYAIYPHVEVNVRMTMGMVARQLYDNFVVPGSKGIFNVDNFPSAEALRARHEQDMKDYPLVVENGKIVSGYLSLVPVTPQSKYRAYVRVEVG
;
A
#
# COMPACT_ATOMS: atom_id res chain seq x y z
N ASP A 1 -1.64 -18.33 11.58
CA ASP A 1 -0.86 -18.46 12.83
C ASP A 1 0.44 -17.68 12.66
N ARG A 2 0.43 -16.42 13.10
CA ARG A 2 1.65 -15.63 13.18
C ARG A 2 2.31 -16.00 14.50
N SER A 3 3.24 -16.91 14.45
CA SER A 3 4.16 -17.11 15.56
C SER A 3 4.75 -15.77 15.95
N PRO A 4 4.62 -15.32 17.19
CA PRO A 4 5.30 -14.10 17.62
C PRO A 4 6.80 -14.33 17.41
N SER A 5 7.45 -13.41 16.70
CA SER A 5 8.89 -13.41 16.62
C SER A 5 9.43 -13.42 18.04
N ARG A 6 10.04 -14.51 18.46
CA ARG A 6 10.77 -14.63 19.73
C ARG A 6 12.09 -13.87 19.61
N GLY A 7 11.98 -12.55 19.49
CA GLY A 7 13.09 -11.65 19.67
C GLY A 7 13.13 -11.23 21.13
N LEU A 8 14.21 -11.61 21.81
CA LEU A 8 14.74 -11.05 23.06
C LEU A 8 13.69 -10.34 23.94
N GLY A 9 13.06 -11.08 24.83
CA GLY A 9 12.53 -10.81 26.15
C GLY A 9 11.90 -9.47 26.55
N ASP A 10 11.83 -8.48 25.71
CA ASP A 10 11.20 -7.22 26.00
C ASP A 10 9.79 -7.20 25.45
N VAL A 11 8.84 -7.18 26.35
CA VAL A 11 7.46 -6.79 26.06
C VAL A 11 7.51 -5.32 25.65
N TYR A 12 7.76 -5.04 24.38
CA TYR A 12 7.56 -3.71 23.84
C TYR A 12 6.08 -3.40 24.01
N LYS A 13 5.76 -2.49 24.93
CA LYS A 13 4.47 -1.83 24.96
C LYS A 13 4.38 -1.04 23.65
N ARG A 14 3.85 -1.67 22.59
CA ARG A 14 3.51 -0.94 21.38
C ARG A 14 2.48 0.09 21.76
N GLN A 15 2.86 1.36 21.70
CA GLN A 15 1.95 2.43 21.94
C GLN A 15 0.89 2.39 20.84
N ILE A 16 -0.37 2.20 21.22
CA ILE A 16 -1.48 2.24 20.27
C ILE A 16 -1.76 3.72 20.03
N TYR A 17 -1.36 4.19 18.85
CA TYR A 17 -1.70 5.54 18.41
C TYR A 17 -3.10 5.56 17.81
N LYS A 18 -3.89 6.58 18.17
CA LYS A 18 -5.09 6.91 17.41
C LYS A 18 -4.61 7.52 16.11
N LYS A 19 -4.71 6.79 15.01
CA LYS A 19 -4.24 7.24 13.70
C LYS A 19 -5.37 7.74 12.83
N GLU A 20 -5.06 8.69 11.96
CA GLU A 20 -5.97 9.18 10.90
C GLU A 20 -5.87 8.30 9.64
N GLY A 21 -4.69 7.72 9.38
CA GLY A 21 -4.50 6.78 8.31
C GLY A 21 -3.06 6.31 8.14
N ASP A 22 -2.91 5.30 7.31
CA ASP A 22 -1.66 4.64 6.99
C ASP A 22 -1.32 4.88 5.52
N PHE A 23 -0.04 5.14 5.23
CA PHE A 23 0.48 5.22 3.88
C PHE A 23 1.93 4.75 3.85
N ALA A 24 2.46 4.53 2.67
CA ALA A 24 3.90 4.28 2.50
C ALA A 24 4.49 5.14 1.40
N MET A 25 5.77 5.39 1.50
CA MET A 25 6.60 5.86 0.41
C MET A 25 7.32 4.66 -0.19
N GLU A 26 7.14 4.49 -1.51
CA GLU A 26 7.73 3.40 -2.25
C GLU A 26 8.97 3.89 -2.99
N PHE A 27 10.01 3.07 -2.99
CA PHE A 27 11.32 3.39 -3.59
C PHE A 27 11.85 2.21 -4.37
N TYR A 28 12.79 2.47 -5.27
CA TYR A 28 13.53 1.46 -6.00
C TYR A 28 15.04 1.74 -5.94
N SER A 29 15.80 0.79 -5.42
CA SER A 29 17.25 0.84 -5.43
C SER A 29 17.81 0.15 -6.67
N ASN A 30 18.74 0.80 -7.36
CA ASN A 30 19.40 0.22 -8.53
C ASN A 30 20.63 -0.64 -8.20
N GLY A 31 21.00 -0.79 -6.92
CA GLY A 31 22.18 -1.51 -6.46
C GLY A 31 23.53 -0.86 -6.83
N ARG A 32 23.49 0.34 -7.42
CA ARG A 32 24.69 1.07 -7.89
C ARG A 32 24.86 2.42 -7.19
N GLY A 33 24.25 2.56 -6.03
CA GLY A 33 24.35 3.75 -5.20
C GLY A 33 23.24 4.77 -5.42
N LYS A 34 22.15 4.43 -6.12
CA LYS A 34 21.01 5.30 -6.32
C LYS A 34 19.72 4.62 -5.86
N VAL A 35 18.90 5.40 -5.14
CA VAL A 35 17.52 5.04 -4.77
C VAL A 35 16.59 6.10 -5.35
N LEU A 36 15.58 5.64 -6.09
CA LEU A 36 14.59 6.49 -6.74
C LEU A 36 13.26 6.37 -5.99
N PHE A 37 12.60 7.49 -5.80
CA PHE A 37 11.22 7.51 -5.33
C PHE A 37 10.30 6.96 -6.44
N SER A 38 9.44 6.00 -6.10
CA SER A 38 8.55 5.31 -7.04
C SER A 38 7.08 5.67 -6.86
N GLY A 39 6.75 6.43 -5.82
CA GLY A 39 5.39 6.88 -5.55
C GLY A 39 4.93 6.62 -4.13
N TYR A 40 3.66 6.87 -3.92
CA TYR A 40 2.98 6.63 -2.64
C TYR A 40 2.04 5.44 -2.74
N SER A 41 1.80 4.79 -1.63
CA SER A 41 0.72 3.84 -1.46
C SER A 41 -0.11 4.20 -0.24
N HIS A 42 -1.43 4.22 -0.42
CA HIS A 42 -2.39 4.44 0.67
C HIS A 42 -3.04 3.09 0.98
N PHE A 43 -2.78 2.54 2.14
CA PHE A 43 -3.29 1.24 2.52
C PHE A 43 -4.28 1.33 3.69
N ILE A 44 -5.19 0.38 3.70
CA ILE A 44 -6.27 0.29 4.69
C ILE A 44 -5.90 -0.82 5.67
N THR A 45 -6.06 -0.51 6.95
CA THR A 45 -5.94 -1.50 8.02
C THR A 45 -7.24 -1.55 8.81
N ASP A 46 -7.53 -2.70 9.42
CA ASP A 46 -8.65 -2.79 10.36
C ASP A 46 -8.28 -2.20 11.73
N GLU A 47 -9.24 -2.22 12.66
CA GLU A 47 -9.08 -1.73 14.04
C GLU A 47 -7.95 -2.42 14.81
N LYS A 48 -7.55 -3.62 14.39
CA LYS A 48 -6.44 -4.40 14.96
C LYS A 48 -5.10 -4.14 14.25
N GLY A 49 -5.10 -3.26 13.24
CA GLY A 49 -3.93 -2.96 12.41
C GLY A 49 -3.62 -4.01 11.34
N ALA A 50 -4.52 -4.96 11.09
CA ALA A 50 -4.32 -5.94 10.04
C ALA A 50 -4.62 -5.31 8.67
N TYR A 51 -3.74 -5.56 7.70
CA TYR A 51 -3.86 -5.09 6.33
C TYR A 51 -5.17 -5.57 5.67
N ARG A 52 -5.88 -4.64 5.00
CA ARG A 52 -7.15 -4.88 4.31
C ARG A 52 -7.14 -4.52 2.84
N GLY A 53 -6.06 -3.93 2.34
CA GLY A 53 -5.91 -3.59 0.94
C GLY A 53 -5.19 -2.26 0.73
N ASN A 54 -4.92 -1.95 -0.54
CA ASN A 54 -4.40 -0.67 -0.98
C ASN A 54 -5.42 0.05 -1.84
N MET A 55 -5.51 1.36 -1.68
CA MET A 55 -6.22 2.20 -2.62
C MET A 55 -5.45 2.23 -3.96
N LEU A 56 -6.18 2.12 -5.05
CA LEU A 56 -5.68 2.38 -6.40
C LEU A 56 -6.08 3.80 -6.76
N VAL A 57 -5.17 4.72 -6.53
CA VAL A 57 -5.36 6.17 -6.75
C VAL A 57 -4.05 6.78 -7.25
N SER A 58 -4.10 7.98 -7.80
CA SER A 58 -2.90 8.67 -8.27
C SER A 58 -1.99 9.12 -7.11
N ASN A 59 -0.72 9.43 -7.41
CA ASN A 59 0.19 10.01 -6.43
C ASN A 59 -0.32 11.35 -5.93
N GLU A 60 -0.92 12.15 -6.82
CA GLU A 60 -1.48 13.45 -6.53
C GLU A 60 -2.64 13.34 -5.53
N GLU A 61 -3.48 12.32 -5.66
CA GLU A 61 -4.59 12.08 -4.72
C GLU A 61 -4.09 11.66 -3.34
N VAL A 62 -3.07 10.80 -3.27
CA VAL A 62 -2.44 10.43 -1.99
C VAL A 62 -1.80 11.67 -1.35
N GLU A 63 -1.07 12.46 -2.13
CA GLU A 63 -0.44 13.68 -1.66
C GLU A 63 -1.48 14.68 -1.15
N GLN A 64 -2.56 14.94 -1.90
CA GLN A 64 -3.66 15.80 -1.47
C GLN A 64 -4.34 15.31 -0.18
N TRP A 65 -4.44 13.98 0.00
CA TRP A 65 -4.98 13.43 1.24
C TRP A 65 -4.04 13.70 2.42
N ILE A 66 -2.72 13.52 2.26
CA ILE A 66 -1.70 13.79 3.30
C ILE A 66 -1.68 15.28 3.64
N LEU A 67 -1.78 16.15 2.64
CA LEU A 67 -1.72 17.61 2.82
C LEU A 67 -2.92 18.20 3.60
N ARG A 68 -3.97 17.44 3.87
CA ARG A 68 -5.02 17.85 4.83
C ARG A 68 -4.50 17.91 6.26
N TYR A 69 -3.41 17.21 6.55
CA TYR A 69 -2.87 17.02 7.89
C TYR A 69 -1.49 17.65 8.06
N ILE A 70 -0.67 17.64 7.02
CA ILE A 70 0.75 17.97 7.08
C ILE A 70 1.09 19.01 6.02
N PRO A 71 1.81 20.10 6.35
CA PRO A 71 2.26 21.07 5.37
C PRO A 71 3.16 20.43 4.29
N LEU A 72 3.01 20.89 3.04
CA LEU A 72 3.75 20.37 1.88
C LEU A 72 5.26 20.37 2.10
N GLU A 73 5.81 21.46 2.61
CA GLU A 73 7.26 21.60 2.85
C GLU A 73 7.79 20.53 3.82
N ALA A 74 7.05 20.25 4.88
CA ALA A 74 7.43 19.23 5.87
C ALA A 74 7.33 17.83 5.22
N PHE A 75 6.30 17.57 4.42
CA PHE A 75 6.12 16.29 3.74
C PHE A 75 7.22 16.03 2.70
N VAL A 76 7.53 17.01 1.86
CA VAL A 76 8.62 16.93 0.88
C VAL A 76 9.97 16.75 1.57
N GLY A 77 10.21 17.50 2.66
CA GLY A 77 11.43 17.36 3.45
C GLY A 77 11.62 15.95 4.03
N ILE A 78 10.55 15.32 4.52
CA ILE A 78 10.58 13.92 5.00
C ILE A 78 10.96 12.98 3.85
N ARG A 79 10.35 13.11 2.69
CA ARG A 79 10.64 12.27 1.51
C ARG A 79 12.09 12.37 1.09
N GLU A 80 12.60 13.59 0.94
CA GLU A 80 13.99 13.81 0.53
C GLU A 80 14.99 13.29 1.55
N TYR A 81 14.70 13.50 2.83
CA TYR A 81 15.56 13.00 3.91
C TYR A 81 15.60 11.46 3.91
N LEU A 82 14.45 10.82 3.87
CA LEU A 82 14.36 9.36 3.84
C LEU A 82 15.05 8.78 2.60
N GLN A 83 14.86 9.37 1.43
CA GLN A 83 15.53 8.93 0.21
C GLN A 83 17.06 8.97 0.37
N LYS A 84 17.63 10.03 0.95
CA LYS A 84 19.07 10.13 1.21
C LYS A 84 19.54 9.08 2.21
N VAL A 85 18.78 8.85 3.28
CA VAL A 85 19.13 7.86 4.31
C VAL A 85 19.15 6.46 3.73
N ILE A 86 18.09 6.04 3.03
CA ILE A 86 18.02 4.70 2.42
C ILE A 86 19.01 4.54 1.28
N GLU A 87 19.33 5.60 0.53
CA GLU A 87 20.38 5.58 -0.49
C GLU A 87 21.76 5.29 0.16
N GLY A 88 22.05 5.92 1.29
CA GLY A 88 23.30 5.68 2.04
C GLY A 88 23.42 4.27 2.60
N ILE A 89 22.30 3.69 3.06
CA ILE A 89 22.29 2.36 3.71
C ILE A 89 22.20 1.25 2.66
N TYR A 90 21.28 1.36 1.71
CA TYR A 90 20.90 0.26 0.81
C TYR A 90 21.35 0.45 -0.64
N GLY A 91 21.65 1.68 -1.06
CA GLY A 91 21.85 1.99 -2.48
C GLY A 91 22.92 1.17 -3.19
N ARG A 92 23.95 0.68 -2.49
CA ARG A 92 25.01 -0.20 -3.04
C ARG A 92 24.89 -1.66 -2.62
N HIS A 93 24.00 -1.97 -1.68
CA HIS A 93 23.91 -3.30 -1.06
C HIS A 93 22.64 -4.04 -1.41
N TYR A 94 21.66 -3.34 -2.00
CA TYR A 94 20.38 -3.90 -2.39
C TYR A 94 19.97 -3.36 -3.77
N SER A 95 19.41 -4.23 -4.60
CA SER A 95 18.79 -3.86 -5.88
C SER A 95 17.35 -4.38 -5.89
N GLY A 96 16.39 -3.49 -6.00
CA GLY A 96 14.97 -3.85 -5.98
C GLY A 96 14.08 -2.81 -5.32
N PRO A 97 12.77 -3.13 -5.23
CA PRO A 97 11.78 -2.28 -4.59
C PRO A 97 11.91 -2.27 -3.07
N MET A 98 11.54 -1.16 -2.45
CA MET A 98 11.51 -0.94 -1.01
C MET A 98 10.30 -0.09 -0.66
N GLY A 99 9.75 -0.29 0.55
CA GLY A 99 8.69 0.56 1.09
C GLY A 99 8.99 1.02 2.51
N ILE A 100 8.58 2.23 2.85
CA ILE A 100 8.64 2.76 4.21
C ILE A 100 7.22 3.08 4.64
N ASP A 101 6.70 2.28 5.58
CA ASP A 101 5.37 2.46 6.12
C ASP A 101 5.35 3.62 7.12
N MET A 102 4.32 4.44 7.02
CA MET A 102 4.11 5.65 7.79
C MET A 102 2.68 5.73 8.27
N MET A 103 2.44 6.53 9.29
CA MET A 103 1.10 6.86 9.74
C MET A 103 0.97 8.34 10.10
N ILE A 104 -0.23 8.87 9.94
CA ILE A 104 -0.61 10.20 10.39
C ILE A 104 -1.36 10.05 11.71
N CYS A 105 -0.91 10.76 12.73
CA CYS A 105 -1.51 10.74 14.06
C CYS A 105 -1.70 12.16 14.60
N PRO A 106 -2.65 12.39 15.52
CA PRO A 106 -2.70 13.62 16.29
C PRO A 106 -1.36 13.86 16.99
N ASP A 107 -0.84 15.08 16.92
CA ASP A 107 0.41 15.46 17.59
C ASP A 107 0.15 15.93 19.02
N GLN A 108 0.93 15.42 19.96
CA GLN A 108 0.88 15.82 21.36
C GLN A 108 1.76 17.04 21.68
N ARG A 109 2.53 17.55 20.70
CA ARG A 109 3.53 18.61 20.89
C ARG A 109 3.07 20.00 20.46
N GLY A 110 1.78 20.17 20.17
CA GLY A 110 1.18 21.46 19.84
C GLY A 110 0.83 21.69 18.37
N TYR A 111 1.12 20.73 17.50
CA TYR A 111 0.59 20.69 16.14
C TYR A 111 -0.65 19.80 16.10
N PRO A 112 -1.64 20.06 15.21
CA PRO A 112 -2.83 19.19 15.10
C PRO A 112 -2.46 17.74 14.77
N TYR A 113 -1.50 17.54 13.87
CA TYR A 113 -1.09 16.23 13.38
C TYR A 113 0.42 16.14 13.15
N ALA A 114 0.94 14.93 13.16
CA ALA A 114 2.31 14.60 12.81
C ALA A 114 2.37 13.31 11.98
N ILE A 115 3.39 13.19 11.12
CA ILE A 115 3.74 11.93 10.48
C ILE A 115 4.69 11.17 11.41
N TYR A 116 4.41 9.87 11.59
CA TYR A 116 5.40 8.89 12.06
C TYR A 116 6.08 8.30 10.82
N PRO A 117 7.30 8.74 10.50
CA PRO A 117 7.86 8.58 9.15
C PRO A 117 8.56 7.24 8.90
N HIS A 118 8.57 6.33 9.86
CA HIS A 118 9.21 5.02 9.74
C HIS A 118 8.62 4.03 10.74
N VAL A 119 7.40 3.62 10.49
CA VAL A 119 6.74 2.56 11.29
C VAL A 119 7.39 1.21 10.98
N GLU A 120 7.67 0.96 9.69
CA GLU A 120 8.36 -0.22 9.19
C GLU A 120 9.13 0.11 7.92
N VAL A 121 10.33 -0.45 7.77
CA VAL A 121 11.11 -0.40 6.54
C VAL A 121 11.11 -1.78 5.90
N ASN A 122 10.54 -1.88 4.73
CA ASN A 122 10.36 -3.10 3.98
C ASN A 122 11.36 -3.15 2.81
N VAL A 123 12.46 -3.93 2.95
CA VAL A 123 13.48 -4.09 1.90
C VAL A 123 13.09 -5.28 1.01
N ARG A 124 11.97 -5.14 0.33
CA ARG A 124 11.35 -6.15 -0.55
C ARG A 124 10.24 -5.52 -1.36
N MET A 125 9.66 -6.29 -2.30
CA MET A 125 8.38 -5.92 -2.92
C MET A 125 7.31 -5.82 -1.84
N THR A 126 6.63 -4.68 -1.77
CA THR A 126 5.49 -4.42 -0.86
C THR A 126 4.18 -4.57 -1.60
N MET A 127 3.09 -4.74 -0.87
CA MET A 127 1.73 -4.68 -1.45
C MET A 127 1.43 -3.28 -2.00
N GLY A 128 2.00 -2.25 -1.36
CA GLY A 128 1.90 -0.86 -1.80
C GLY A 128 2.58 -0.63 -3.15
N MET A 129 3.79 -1.16 -3.34
CA MET A 129 4.48 -1.09 -4.63
C MET A 129 3.69 -1.83 -5.73
N VAL A 130 3.12 -3.00 -5.43
CA VAL A 130 2.26 -3.72 -6.37
C VAL A 130 1.05 -2.87 -6.76
N ALA A 131 0.35 -2.29 -5.78
CA ALA A 131 -0.79 -1.41 -6.02
C ALA A 131 -0.41 -0.20 -6.89
N ARG A 132 0.75 0.43 -6.59
CA ARG A 132 1.27 1.56 -7.37
C ARG A 132 1.54 1.17 -8.82
N GLN A 133 2.22 0.05 -9.05
CA GLN A 133 2.49 -0.46 -10.39
C GLN A 133 1.20 -0.85 -11.14
N LEU A 134 0.22 -1.42 -10.46
CA LEU A 134 -1.08 -1.73 -11.05
C LEU A 134 -1.79 -0.45 -11.51
N TYR A 135 -1.83 0.56 -10.65
CA TYR A 135 -2.47 1.83 -11.00
C TYR A 135 -1.78 2.50 -12.19
N ASP A 136 -0.48 2.70 -12.11
CA ASP A 136 0.28 3.46 -13.13
C ASP A 136 0.22 2.80 -14.52
N ASN A 137 0.26 1.48 -14.56
CA ASN A 137 0.35 0.77 -15.82
C ASN A 137 -1.00 0.31 -16.38
N PHE A 138 -1.97 -0.02 -15.53
CA PHE A 138 -3.17 -0.75 -15.95
C PHE A 138 -4.49 -0.07 -15.60
N VAL A 139 -4.52 1.04 -14.86
CA VAL A 139 -5.75 1.77 -14.54
C VAL A 139 -5.79 3.07 -15.35
N VAL A 140 -6.97 3.44 -15.81
CA VAL A 140 -7.18 4.73 -16.49
C VAL A 140 -6.94 5.86 -15.48
N PRO A 141 -6.14 6.89 -15.81
CA PRO A 141 -5.95 8.06 -14.94
C PRO A 141 -7.28 8.71 -14.54
N GLY A 142 -7.44 8.99 -13.25
CA GLY A 142 -8.67 9.56 -12.68
C GLY A 142 -9.68 8.53 -12.19
N SER A 143 -9.58 7.27 -12.59
CA SER A 143 -10.34 6.19 -11.96
C SER A 143 -9.77 5.86 -10.58
N LYS A 144 -10.61 5.32 -9.70
CA LYS A 144 -10.24 4.91 -8.33
C LYS A 144 -10.56 3.46 -8.11
N GLY A 145 -9.88 2.84 -7.17
CA GLY A 145 -10.18 1.45 -6.88
C GLY A 145 -9.47 0.93 -5.66
N ILE A 146 -9.51 -0.38 -5.52
CA ILE A 146 -8.79 -1.12 -4.49
C ILE A 146 -8.00 -2.27 -5.11
N PHE A 147 -6.85 -2.56 -4.52
CA PHE A 147 -6.12 -3.82 -4.69
C PHE A 147 -6.16 -4.56 -3.36
N ASN A 148 -6.56 -5.82 -3.38
CA ASN A 148 -6.67 -6.60 -2.16
C ASN A 148 -6.31 -8.07 -2.38
N VAL A 149 -5.97 -8.74 -1.26
CA VAL A 149 -5.78 -10.20 -1.18
C VAL A 149 -6.73 -10.75 -0.14
N ASP A 150 -7.71 -11.53 -0.57
CA ASP A 150 -8.70 -12.16 0.29
C ASP A 150 -8.37 -13.63 0.57
N ASN A 151 -8.68 -14.07 1.78
CA ASN A 151 -8.68 -15.46 2.19
C ASN A 151 -10.10 -15.92 2.50
N PHE A 152 -10.46 -17.12 2.04
CA PHE A 152 -11.79 -17.71 2.23
C PHE A 152 -11.70 -19.03 3.02
N PRO A 153 -12.73 -19.37 3.78
CA PRO A 153 -12.77 -20.62 4.54
C PRO A 153 -12.79 -21.87 3.63
N SER A 154 -13.32 -21.77 2.41
CA SER A 154 -13.34 -22.85 1.43
C SER A 154 -13.17 -22.34 0.01
N ALA A 155 -12.82 -23.24 -0.90
CA ALA A 155 -12.71 -22.93 -2.33
C ALA A 155 -14.08 -22.62 -2.96
N GLU A 156 -15.15 -23.24 -2.47
CA GLU A 156 -16.53 -22.99 -2.92
C GLU A 156 -16.94 -21.55 -2.56
N ALA A 157 -16.64 -21.11 -1.33
CA ALA A 157 -16.94 -19.76 -0.88
C ALA A 157 -16.17 -18.72 -1.72
N LEU A 158 -14.91 -18.99 -2.04
CA LEU A 158 -14.13 -18.12 -2.92
C LEU A 158 -14.73 -18.04 -4.32
N ARG A 159 -15.06 -19.19 -4.93
CA ARG A 159 -15.65 -19.23 -6.29
C ARG A 159 -16.98 -18.49 -6.34
N ALA A 160 -17.87 -18.75 -5.39
CA ALA A 160 -19.16 -18.07 -5.32
C ALA A 160 -18.99 -16.53 -5.23
N ARG A 161 -18.06 -16.06 -4.41
CA ARG A 161 -17.75 -14.63 -4.31
C ARG A 161 -17.12 -14.09 -5.58
N HIS A 162 -16.21 -14.81 -6.20
CA HIS A 162 -15.58 -14.41 -7.46
C HIS A 162 -16.61 -14.27 -8.59
N GLU A 163 -17.51 -15.25 -8.75
CA GLU A 163 -18.58 -15.23 -9.75
C GLU A 163 -19.55 -14.06 -9.49
N GLN A 164 -19.86 -13.79 -8.21
CA GLN A 164 -20.70 -12.66 -7.85
C GLN A 164 -20.02 -11.33 -8.18
N ASP A 165 -18.75 -11.15 -7.83
CA ASP A 165 -18.02 -9.92 -8.12
C ASP A 165 -17.90 -9.67 -9.64
N MET A 166 -17.74 -10.71 -10.46
CA MET A 166 -17.75 -10.57 -11.93
C MET A 166 -19.10 -10.10 -12.48
N LYS A 167 -20.21 -10.49 -11.82
CA LYS A 167 -21.55 -10.05 -12.21
C LYS A 167 -21.86 -8.62 -11.75
N ASP A 168 -21.50 -8.33 -10.52
CA ASP A 168 -21.80 -7.02 -9.89
C ASP A 168 -20.90 -5.91 -10.44
N TYR A 169 -19.67 -6.25 -10.83
CA TYR A 169 -18.65 -5.33 -11.30
C TYR A 169 -18.06 -5.79 -12.64
N PRO A 170 -18.83 -5.74 -13.74
CA PRO A 170 -18.34 -6.17 -15.04
C PRO A 170 -17.10 -5.36 -15.45
N LEU A 171 -16.07 -6.07 -15.91
CA LEU A 171 -14.81 -5.46 -16.29
C LEU A 171 -14.94 -4.66 -17.58
N VAL A 172 -14.54 -3.39 -17.55
CA VAL A 172 -14.43 -2.50 -18.71
C VAL A 172 -12.97 -2.13 -18.92
N VAL A 173 -12.45 -2.42 -20.11
CA VAL A 173 -11.07 -2.13 -20.51
C VAL A 173 -11.07 -1.30 -21.78
N GLU A 174 -10.33 -0.20 -21.77
CA GLU A 174 -10.12 0.66 -22.94
C GLU A 174 -8.60 0.89 -23.13
N ASN A 175 -8.14 0.71 -24.36
CA ASN A 175 -6.72 0.88 -24.72
C ASN A 175 -5.74 0.11 -23.80
N GLY A 176 -6.14 -1.09 -23.34
CA GLY A 176 -5.35 -1.92 -22.44
C GLY A 176 -5.33 -1.49 -20.98
N LYS A 177 -6.15 -0.50 -20.60
CA LYS A 177 -6.31 -0.04 -19.22
C LYS A 177 -7.71 -0.29 -18.69
N ILE A 178 -7.80 -0.62 -17.41
CA ILE A 178 -9.05 -0.83 -16.68
C ILE A 178 -9.70 0.55 -16.43
N VAL A 179 -10.91 0.71 -16.94
CA VAL A 179 -11.78 1.87 -16.69
C VAL A 179 -12.59 1.65 -15.43
N SER A 180 -13.19 0.46 -15.32
CA SER A 180 -13.99 0.06 -14.16
C SER A 180 -14.15 -1.47 -14.10
N GLY A 181 -14.63 -1.95 -12.97
CA GLY A 181 -15.01 -3.35 -12.77
C GLY A 181 -13.98 -4.14 -11.96
N TYR A 182 -14.25 -5.42 -11.86
CA TYR A 182 -13.48 -6.38 -11.08
C TYR A 182 -12.59 -7.23 -11.98
N LEU A 183 -11.34 -7.41 -11.58
CA LEU A 183 -10.40 -8.33 -12.22
C LEU A 183 -9.65 -9.14 -11.16
N SER A 184 -9.76 -10.48 -11.22
CA SER A 184 -8.87 -11.36 -10.46
C SER A 184 -7.49 -11.39 -11.11
N LEU A 185 -6.46 -11.12 -10.33
CA LEU A 185 -5.06 -11.10 -10.77
C LEU A 185 -4.40 -12.49 -10.78
N VAL A 186 -5.08 -13.47 -10.16
CA VAL A 186 -4.65 -14.87 -10.12
C VAL A 186 -5.80 -15.77 -10.53
N PRO A 187 -5.52 -16.92 -11.16
CA PRO A 187 -6.57 -17.89 -11.51
C PRO A 187 -7.34 -18.38 -10.27
N VAL A 188 -8.65 -18.38 -10.34
CA VAL A 188 -9.51 -19.01 -9.33
C VAL A 188 -9.78 -20.45 -9.75
N THR A 189 -9.13 -21.38 -9.05
CA THR A 189 -9.22 -22.82 -9.31
C THR A 189 -10.12 -23.51 -8.29
N PRO A 190 -10.53 -24.80 -8.52
CA PRO A 190 -11.29 -25.55 -7.54
C PRO A 190 -10.61 -25.73 -6.18
N GLN A 191 -9.30 -25.51 -6.07
CA GLN A 191 -8.52 -25.63 -4.83
C GLN A 191 -8.15 -24.28 -4.21
N SER A 192 -8.42 -23.16 -4.91
CA SER A 192 -8.04 -21.83 -4.44
C SER A 192 -8.83 -21.42 -3.20
N LYS A 193 -8.12 -20.99 -2.15
CA LYS A 193 -8.69 -20.35 -0.95
C LYS A 193 -8.29 -18.89 -0.82
N TYR A 194 -7.40 -18.42 -1.67
CA TYR A 194 -6.90 -17.05 -1.74
C TYR A 194 -7.14 -16.51 -3.13
N ARG A 195 -7.43 -15.22 -3.21
CA ARG A 195 -7.41 -14.47 -4.47
C ARG A 195 -6.72 -13.13 -4.27
N ALA A 196 -6.04 -12.66 -5.30
CA ALA A 196 -5.61 -11.28 -5.41
C ALA A 196 -6.45 -10.63 -6.51
N TYR A 197 -6.96 -9.43 -6.28
CA TYR A 197 -7.84 -8.77 -7.24
C TYR A 197 -7.73 -7.24 -7.18
N VAL A 198 -8.17 -6.63 -8.25
CA VAL A 198 -8.47 -5.21 -8.31
C VAL A 198 -9.96 -5.00 -8.54
N ARG A 199 -10.52 -3.94 -7.97
CA ARG A 199 -11.83 -3.42 -8.29
C ARG A 199 -11.69 -1.92 -8.51
N VAL A 200 -12.05 -1.47 -9.71
CA VAL A 200 -11.91 -0.10 -10.16
C VAL A 200 -13.29 0.50 -10.40
N GLU A 201 -13.46 1.76 -10.02
CA GLU A 201 -14.67 2.54 -10.22
C GLU A 201 -14.30 3.80 -11.03
N VAL A 202 -15.20 4.25 -11.88
CA VAL A 202 -15.03 5.51 -12.61
C VAL A 202 -14.94 6.65 -11.60
N GLY A 203 -13.94 7.50 -11.72
CA GLY A 203 -13.72 8.66 -10.85
C GLY A 203 -14.65 9.81 -11.12
#